data_286a4304e7e18d3abace3edb1643d671
#
_entry.id   286a4304e7e18d3abace3edb1643d671
#
_cell.length_a   1.000
_cell.length_b   1.000
_cell.length_c   1.000
_cell.angle_alpha   90.00
_cell.angle_beta   90.00
_cell.angle_gamma   90.00
#
_symmetry.space_group_name_H-M   'P 1'
#
loop_
_entity.id
_entity.type
_entity.pdbx_description
1 polymer ?
#
loop_
_entity_poly.entity_id
_entity_poly.type
_entity_poly.pdbx_seq_one_letter_code
_entity_poly.pdbx_strand_id
1 'polypeptide(L)'
;MNHFSILTCTVLLTSFLPAKQVFGKITLPLGMVEVSLSEGTWERAKPNQKVYEGNIIRTQARSRCEITLTGGGKVRISEKSELELNEADVKPMAKSFNANLKKGNAWVSAKAAFGEKKSINLRTPTAVAAIRGTKYRAKAGEDESSVLVYEGKVDVNQTKNYIEERKEKRKGLAPKNTPFKLGPVTEIKAPTQVSGPYEVTLEEWVTLAQGMQINVRKDGKFSMFEFDQDADSGLDFVKWNKEQDAK
;
A
#
# COMPACT_ATOMS: atom_id res chain seq x y z
N MET A 1 38.16 28.71 57.09
CA MET A 1 36.76 28.37 56.73
C MET A 1 36.70 28.29 55.22
N ASN A 2 36.75 27.08 54.65
CA ASN A 2 36.76 26.85 53.20
C ASN A 2 35.34 26.46 52.76
N HIS A 3 34.71 27.34 51.97
CA HIS A 3 33.42 27.02 51.33
C HIS A 3 33.69 26.28 50.02
N PHE A 4 33.36 24.97 49.99
CA PHE A 4 33.37 24.14 48.81
C PHE A 4 32.00 24.31 48.10
N SER A 5 31.99 25.02 46.96
CA SER A 5 30.78 25.21 46.16
C SER A 5 30.64 24.03 45.23
N ILE A 6 29.66 23.15 45.46
CA ILE A 6 29.33 22.01 44.57
C ILE A 6 28.47 22.56 43.45
N LEU A 7 29.05 22.63 42.23
CA LEU A 7 28.35 22.98 41.00
C LEU A 7 27.65 21.72 40.46
N THR A 8 26.34 21.61 40.72
CA THR A 8 25.50 20.53 40.18
C THR A 8 25.21 20.79 38.69
N CYS A 9 25.92 20.05 37.83
CA CYS A 9 25.66 20.08 36.40
C CYS A 9 24.45 19.20 36.07
N THR A 10 23.30 19.83 35.83
CA THR A 10 22.06 19.15 35.42
C THR A 10 22.15 18.86 33.93
N VAL A 11 22.45 17.61 33.55
CA VAL A 11 22.41 17.16 32.16
C VAL A 11 20.96 16.98 31.73
N LEU A 12 20.44 17.93 30.95
CA LEU A 12 19.15 17.80 30.25
C LEU A 12 19.29 16.73 29.13
N LEU A 13 18.83 15.51 29.40
CA LEU A 13 18.64 14.50 28.38
C LEU A 13 17.45 14.92 27.51
N THR A 14 17.70 15.62 26.41
CA THR A 14 16.70 15.85 25.36
C THR A 14 16.50 14.54 24.62
N SER A 15 15.41 13.84 24.87
CA SER A 15 14.97 12.68 24.11
C SER A 15 14.66 13.13 22.68
N PHE A 16 15.56 12.82 21.73
CA PHE A 16 15.35 13.05 20.32
C PHE A 16 14.35 11.99 19.83
N LEU A 17 13.05 12.33 19.81
CA LEU A 17 12.03 11.53 19.15
C LEU A 17 12.26 11.66 17.63
N PRO A 18 12.43 10.56 16.89
CA PRO A 18 12.59 10.63 15.45
C PRO A 18 11.32 11.26 14.83
N ALA A 19 11.51 12.27 13.99
CA ALA A 19 10.41 12.93 13.30
C ALA A 19 9.72 11.91 12.37
N LYS A 20 8.38 11.81 12.49
CA LYS A 20 7.59 10.94 11.60
C LYS A 20 7.79 11.36 10.14
N GLN A 21 8.07 10.38 9.28
CA GLN A 21 8.25 10.62 7.85
C GLN A 21 6.93 11.08 7.20
N VAL A 22 7.02 12.08 6.32
CA VAL A 22 5.86 12.54 5.54
C VAL A 22 5.52 11.49 4.49
N PHE A 23 4.35 10.87 4.61
CA PHE A 23 3.85 9.91 3.65
C PHE A 23 3.33 10.59 2.37
N GLY A 24 2.65 11.70 2.53
CA GLY A 24 2.04 12.45 1.45
C GLY A 24 1.15 13.59 1.95
N LYS A 25 0.20 13.99 1.13
CA LYS A 25 -0.84 14.96 1.47
C LYS A 25 -2.20 14.54 0.93
N ILE A 26 -3.26 14.86 1.68
CA ILE A 26 -4.63 14.74 1.22
C ILE A 26 -4.89 15.85 0.21
N THR A 27 -5.23 15.49 -1.02
CA THR A 27 -5.48 16.48 -2.08
C THR A 27 -6.97 16.68 -2.35
N LEU A 28 -7.78 15.63 -2.18
CA LEU A 28 -9.20 15.68 -2.49
C LEU A 28 -10.02 14.91 -1.44
N PRO A 29 -10.34 15.51 -0.26
CA PRO A 29 -11.28 14.92 0.69
C PRO A 29 -12.72 15.29 0.30
N LEU A 30 -13.49 14.35 -0.20
CA LEU A 30 -14.88 14.51 -0.59
C LEU A 30 -15.82 13.88 0.45
N GLY A 31 -16.81 14.63 0.93
CA GLY A 31 -17.73 14.18 1.95
C GLY A 31 -17.13 14.17 3.36
N MET A 32 -17.42 13.13 4.14
CA MET A 32 -16.90 12.94 5.49
C MET A 32 -15.65 12.05 5.44
N VAL A 33 -14.49 12.68 5.52
CA VAL A 33 -13.17 12.05 5.58
C VAL A 33 -12.50 12.46 6.88
N GLU A 34 -11.91 11.52 7.59
CA GLU A 34 -11.26 11.73 8.87
C GLU A 34 -9.85 11.13 8.86
N VAL A 35 -8.95 11.76 9.59
CA VAL A 35 -7.55 11.33 9.78
C VAL A 35 -7.29 11.12 11.27
N SER A 36 -6.65 10.01 11.60
CA SER A 36 -6.15 9.77 12.95
C SER A 36 -4.79 10.47 13.11
N LEU A 37 -4.68 11.35 14.09
CA LEU A 37 -3.41 12.02 14.44
C LEU A 37 -2.57 11.19 15.42
N SER A 38 -3.24 10.46 16.31
CA SER A 38 -2.70 9.52 17.29
C SER A 38 -3.79 8.50 17.65
N GLU A 39 -3.46 7.50 18.45
CA GLU A 39 -4.46 6.53 18.92
C GLU A 39 -5.68 7.22 19.54
N GLY A 40 -6.84 6.92 18.98
CA GLY A 40 -8.13 7.44 19.47
C GLY A 40 -8.50 8.87 19.06
N THR A 41 -7.57 9.67 18.51
CA THR A 41 -7.84 11.06 18.13
C THR A 41 -8.10 11.18 16.62
N TRP A 42 -9.31 11.58 16.24
CA TRP A 42 -9.73 11.77 14.86
C TRP A 42 -10.06 13.23 14.58
N GLU A 43 -9.64 13.72 13.43
CA GLU A 43 -10.02 15.03 12.94
C GLU A 43 -10.55 14.95 11.51
N ARG A 44 -11.38 15.92 11.13
CA ARG A 44 -11.85 16.03 9.75
C ARG A 44 -10.69 16.40 8.83
N ALA A 45 -10.49 15.61 7.78
CA ALA A 45 -9.45 15.85 6.78
C ALA A 45 -9.67 17.18 6.04
N LYS A 46 -8.57 17.90 5.81
CA LYS A 46 -8.55 19.17 5.07
C LYS A 46 -7.78 19.01 3.77
N PRO A 47 -8.14 19.75 2.70
CA PRO A 47 -7.33 19.82 1.49
C PRO A 47 -5.88 20.28 1.81
N ASN A 48 -4.92 19.65 1.15
CA ASN A 48 -3.47 19.87 1.34
C ASN A 48 -2.91 19.52 2.74
N GLN A 49 -3.70 18.87 3.58
CA GLN A 49 -3.23 18.36 4.88
C GLN A 49 -2.15 17.31 4.68
N LYS A 50 -0.99 17.48 5.32
CA LYS A 50 0.08 16.48 5.34
C LYS A 50 -0.36 15.27 6.16
N VAL A 51 -0.01 14.10 5.67
CA VAL A 51 -0.20 12.82 6.37
C VAL A 51 1.15 12.14 6.54
N TYR A 52 1.29 11.45 7.65
CA TYR A 52 2.54 10.89 8.13
C TYR A 52 2.41 9.38 8.33
N GLU A 53 3.53 8.72 8.49
CA GLU A 53 3.55 7.32 8.95
C GLU A 53 2.75 7.15 10.24
N GLY A 54 1.97 6.06 10.30
CA GLY A 54 1.07 5.72 11.39
C GLY A 54 -0.28 6.45 11.37
N ASN A 55 -0.52 7.42 10.45
CA ASN A 55 -1.86 7.96 10.29
C ASN A 55 -2.80 6.92 9.66
N ILE A 56 -4.06 6.97 10.08
CA ILE A 56 -5.15 6.20 9.48
C ILE A 56 -6.14 7.18 8.86
N ILE A 57 -6.57 6.91 7.63
CA ILE A 57 -7.57 7.71 6.93
C ILE A 57 -8.81 6.86 6.76
N ARG A 58 -9.97 7.38 7.17
CA ARG A 58 -11.26 6.72 7.00
C ARG A 58 -12.26 7.59 6.28
N THR A 59 -13.08 6.95 5.46
CA THR A 59 -14.17 7.58 4.71
C THR A 59 -15.50 7.01 5.16
N GLN A 60 -16.50 7.87 5.31
CA GLN A 60 -17.89 7.48 5.60
C GLN A 60 -18.65 7.16 4.30
N ALA A 61 -19.96 6.91 4.41
CA ALA A 61 -20.83 6.72 3.24
C ALA A 61 -20.78 7.95 2.32
N ARG A 62 -20.85 7.72 1.01
CA ARG A 62 -20.82 8.76 -0.04
C ARG A 62 -19.61 9.68 0.05
N SER A 63 -18.48 9.17 0.55
CA SER A 63 -17.25 9.92 0.76
C SER A 63 -16.08 9.28 0.01
N ARG A 64 -15.09 10.08 -0.38
CA ARG A 64 -13.87 9.64 -1.08
C ARG A 64 -12.69 10.48 -0.65
N CYS A 65 -11.51 9.91 -0.73
CA CYS A 65 -10.29 10.65 -0.42
C CYS A 65 -9.21 10.35 -1.46
N GLU A 66 -8.55 11.40 -1.96
CA GLU A 66 -7.30 11.28 -2.72
C GLU A 66 -6.13 11.69 -1.84
N ILE A 67 -5.08 10.88 -1.86
CA ILE A 67 -3.81 11.13 -1.20
C ILE A 67 -2.74 11.17 -2.29
N THR A 68 -2.04 12.28 -2.42
CA THR A 68 -0.85 12.38 -3.27
C THR A 68 0.37 12.04 -2.43
N LEU A 69 1.11 11.01 -2.84
CA LEU A 69 2.30 10.52 -2.15
C LEU A 69 3.48 11.50 -2.32
N THR A 70 4.38 11.53 -1.35
CA THR A 70 5.61 12.31 -1.45
C THR A 70 6.44 11.82 -2.65
N GLY A 71 6.76 12.74 -3.57
CA GLY A 71 7.45 12.39 -4.83
C GLY A 71 6.56 11.76 -5.89
N GLY A 72 5.23 11.98 -5.80
CA GLY A 72 4.26 11.63 -6.84
C GLY A 72 3.64 10.24 -6.70
N GLY A 73 2.58 10.01 -7.47
CA GLY A 73 1.67 8.88 -7.33
C GLY A 73 0.49 9.24 -6.44
N LYS A 74 -0.60 8.53 -6.64
CA LYS A 74 -1.87 8.80 -5.97
C LYS A 74 -2.47 7.52 -5.42
N VAL A 75 -3.01 7.60 -4.22
CA VAL A 75 -3.87 6.58 -3.63
C VAL A 75 -5.23 7.21 -3.38
N ARG A 76 -6.29 6.63 -3.93
CA ARG A 76 -7.66 7.09 -3.71
C ARG A 76 -8.47 5.99 -3.05
N ILE A 77 -9.22 6.33 -2.02
CA ILE A 77 -10.09 5.38 -1.33
C ILE A 77 -11.55 5.74 -1.54
N SER A 78 -12.40 4.71 -1.68
CA SER A 78 -13.84 4.84 -1.84
C SER A 78 -14.53 5.16 -0.51
N GLU A 79 -15.85 5.19 -0.53
CA GLU A 79 -16.65 5.24 0.71
C GLU A 79 -16.43 4.02 1.61
N LYS A 80 -16.67 4.18 2.91
CA LYS A 80 -16.59 3.12 3.93
C LYS A 80 -15.25 2.38 3.96
N SER A 81 -14.20 3.08 3.58
CA SER A 81 -12.83 2.55 3.53
C SER A 81 -11.99 3.01 4.71
N GLU A 82 -11.00 2.21 5.07
CA GLU A 82 -10.01 2.53 6.09
C GLU A 82 -8.63 2.14 5.60
N LEU A 83 -7.74 3.14 5.48
CA LEU A 83 -6.38 3.02 4.99
C LEU A 83 -5.39 3.50 6.06
N GLU A 84 -4.50 2.62 6.48
CA GLU A 84 -3.39 2.91 7.39
C GLU A 84 -2.11 3.14 6.59
N LEU A 85 -1.41 4.23 6.87
CA LEU A 85 -0.16 4.62 6.23
C LEU A 85 1.01 4.12 7.08
N ASN A 86 1.57 2.95 6.76
CA ASN A 86 2.49 2.26 7.67
C ASN A 86 3.93 2.80 7.61
N GLU A 87 4.48 2.97 6.41
CA GLU A 87 5.90 3.28 6.24
C GLU A 87 6.15 4.02 4.91
N ALA A 88 6.99 5.03 4.92
CA ALA A 88 7.47 5.72 3.73
C ALA A 88 8.99 5.87 3.80
N ASP A 89 9.71 5.34 2.83
CA ASP A 89 11.14 5.60 2.61
C ASP A 89 11.29 6.45 1.35
N VAL A 90 11.61 7.73 1.53
CA VAL A 90 11.68 8.72 0.45
C VAL A 90 13.11 9.18 0.26
N LYS A 91 13.79 8.61 -0.73
CA LYS A 91 15.13 8.99 -1.17
C LYS A 91 15.05 9.62 -2.56
N PRO A 92 16.04 10.40 -3.00
CA PRO A 92 16.00 11.10 -4.29
C PRO A 92 15.66 10.20 -5.49
N MET A 93 16.26 9.01 -5.57
CA MET A 93 16.11 8.07 -6.69
C MET A 93 15.36 6.78 -6.34
N ALA A 94 14.92 6.62 -5.08
CA ALA A 94 14.20 5.43 -4.62
C ALA A 94 13.13 5.82 -3.61
N LYS A 95 11.88 5.45 -3.88
CA LYS A 95 10.77 5.73 -2.99
C LYS A 95 9.97 4.45 -2.75
N SER A 96 9.69 4.16 -1.49
CA SER A 96 8.90 3.01 -1.08
C SER A 96 7.81 3.44 -0.12
N PHE A 97 6.59 2.97 -0.36
CA PHE A 97 5.42 3.24 0.47
C PHE A 97 4.74 1.92 0.83
N ASN A 98 4.45 1.73 2.10
CA ASN A 98 3.71 0.59 2.61
C ASN A 98 2.44 1.12 3.28
N ALA A 99 1.29 0.66 2.81
CA ALA A 99 -0.02 1.00 3.36
C ALA A 99 -0.86 -0.26 3.58
N ASN A 100 -1.84 -0.18 4.47
CA ASN A 100 -2.74 -1.26 4.79
C ASN A 100 -4.19 -0.81 4.59
N LEU A 101 -4.86 -1.36 3.58
CA LEU A 101 -6.29 -1.18 3.38
C LEU A 101 -7.02 -2.20 4.24
N LYS A 102 -7.51 -1.77 5.41
CA LYS A 102 -8.22 -2.65 6.35
C LYS A 102 -9.59 -3.06 5.84
N LYS A 103 -10.29 -2.16 5.17
CA LYS A 103 -11.59 -2.39 4.52
C LYS A 103 -11.86 -1.40 3.40
N GLY A 104 -12.75 -1.75 2.48
CA GLY A 104 -13.22 -0.89 1.40
C GLY A 104 -12.42 -1.06 0.11
N ASN A 105 -12.33 0.00 -0.71
CA ASN A 105 -11.61 -0.04 -1.98
C ASN A 105 -10.54 1.04 -2.02
N ALA A 106 -9.41 0.72 -2.63
CA ALA A 106 -8.35 1.65 -2.97
C ALA A 106 -8.01 1.56 -4.46
N TRP A 107 -7.85 2.70 -5.09
CA TRP A 107 -7.29 2.87 -6.43
C TRP A 107 -5.89 3.44 -6.29
N VAL A 108 -4.91 2.74 -6.85
CA VAL A 108 -3.52 3.18 -6.84
C VAL A 108 -3.09 3.52 -8.26
N SER A 109 -2.60 4.75 -8.43
CA SER A 109 -2.05 5.23 -9.70
C SER A 109 -0.65 5.78 -9.42
N ALA A 110 0.38 5.05 -9.87
CA ALA A 110 1.75 5.43 -9.64
C ALA A 110 2.58 5.27 -10.90
N LYS A 111 3.04 6.39 -11.44
CA LYS A 111 4.06 6.40 -12.49
C LYS A 111 5.39 6.77 -11.84
N ALA A 112 6.43 5.98 -12.11
CA ALA A 112 7.80 6.35 -11.76
C ALA A 112 8.36 7.30 -12.83
N ALA A 113 9.15 8.29 -12.42
CA ALA A 113 9.93 9.08 -13.36
C ALA A 113 11.06 8.21 -13.97
N PHE A 114 11.61 8.64 -15.10
CA PHE A 114 12.71 7.91 -15.73
C PHE A 114 13.89 7.75 -14.77
N GLY A 115 14.36 6.50 -14.61
CA GLY A 115 15.43 6.16 -13.68
C GLY A 115 15.05 6.08 -12.19
N GLU A 116 13.82 6.45 -11.83
CA GLU A 116 13.34 6.37 -10.43
C GLU A 116 12.86 4.95 -10.09
N LYS A 117 13.26 4.45 -8.93
CA LYS A 117 12.71 3.23 -8.33
C LYS A 117 11.57 3.60 -7.38
N LYS A 118 10.33 3.39 -7.80
CA LYS A 118 9.16 3.61 -6.96
C LYS A 118 8.44 2.30 -6.70
N SER A 119 8.21 2.00 -5.44
CA SER A 119 7.45 0.83 -4.98
C SER A 119 6.30 1.29 -4.09
N ILE A 120 5.11 0.78 -4.35
CA ILE A 120 3.96 0.96 -3.46
C ILE A 120 3.43 -0.44 -3.13
N ASN A 121 3.45 -0.79 -1.86
CA ASN A 121 2.94 -2.04 -1.34
C ASN A 121 1.63 -1.75 -0.59
N LEU A 122 0.53 -2.20 -1.14
CA LEU A 122 -0.77 -2.11 -0.50
C LEU A 122 -1.17 -3.48 0.04
N ARG A 123 -1.26 -3.58 1.34
CA ARG A 123 -1.72 -4.78 2.04
C ARG A 123 -3.22 -4.69 2.29
N THR A 124 -3.90 -5.81 2.17
CA THR A 124 -5.29 -6.05 2.58
C THR A 124 -5.31 -7.14 3.64
N PRO A 125 -6.45 -7.51 4.23
CA PRO A 125 -6.51 -8.63 5.18
C PRO A 125 -5.98 -9.94 4.63
N THR A 126 -6.14 -10.23 3.33
CA THR A 126 -5.79 -11.53 2.75
C THR A 126 -4.68 -11.46 1.69
N ALA A 127 -4.44 -10.30 1.07
CA ALA A 127 -3.48 -10.14 -0.02
C ALA A 127 -2.58 -8.93 0.13
N VAL A 128 -1.39 -8.99 -0.46
CA VAL A 128 -0.47 -7.86 -0.64
C VAL A 128 -0.26 -7.64 -2.13
N ALA A 129 -0.49 -6.42 -2.59
CA ALA A 129 -0.19 -5.98 -3.95
C ALA A 129 1.07 -5.09 -3.94
N ALA A 130 2.11 -5.51 -4.65
CA ALA A 130 3.34 -4.77 -4.84
C ALA A 130 3.46 -4.30 -6.29
N ILE A 131 3.74 -3.00 -6.50
CA ILE A 131 3.72 -2.40 -7.84
C ILE A 131 4.98 -1.62 -8.20
N ARG A 132 5.20 -1.56 -9.52
CA ARG A 132 6.15 -0.65 -10.16
C ARG A 132 5.47 0.01 -11.37
N GLY A 133 4.94 1.24 -11.18
CA GLY A 133 4.41 2.05 -12.29
C GLY A 133 3.11 1.52 -12.91
N THR A 134 2.07 1.31 -12.13
CA THR A 134 0.82 0.67 -12.55
C THR A 134 -0.41 1.44 -12.09
N LYS A 135 -1.56 1.11 -12.71
CA LYS A 135 -2.88 1.47 -12.18
C LYS A 135 -3.64 0.20 -11.83
N TYR A 136 -4.08 0.12 -10.57
CA TYR A 136 -4.85 -1.01 -10.10
C TYR A 136 -5.84 -0.61 -9.01
N ARG A 137 -6.83 -1.45 -8.80
CA ARG A 137 -7.77 -1.34 -7.70
C ARG A 137 -7.62 -2.55 -6.77
N ALA A 138 -7.57 -2.30 -5.47
CA ALA A 138 -7.68 -3.32 -4.45
C ALA A 138 -8.99 -3.16 -3.71
N LYS A 139 -9.67 -4.27 -3.45
CA LYS A 139 -10.86 -4.36 -2.59
C LYS A 139 -10.51 -5.22 -1.39
N ALA A 140 -10.66 -4.67 -0.20
CA ALA A 140 -10.41 -5.36 1.06
C ALA A 140 -11.74 -5.82 1.68
N GLY A 141 -11.89 -7.12 1.83
CA GLY A 141 -12.92 -7.78 2.61
C GLY A 141 -12.28 -8.59 3.73
N GLU A 142 -13.08 -9.02 4.71
CA GLU A 142 -12.60 -9.79 5.88
C GLU A 142 -12.12 -11.19 5.48
N ASP A 143 -12.85 -11.86 4.59
CA ASP A 143 -12.59 -13.24 4.17
C ASP A 143 -11.91 -13.33 2.80
N GLU A 144 -12.06 -12.31 1.96
CA GLU A 144 -11.52 -12.26 0.61
C GLU A 144 -11.15 -10.84 0.22
N SER A 145 -10.02 -10.69 -0.44
CA SER A 145 -9.61 -9.45 -1.08
C SER A 145 -9.40 -9.65 -2.57
N SER A 146 -9.65 -8.60 -3.36
CA SER A 146 -9.48 -8.64 -4.81
C SER A 146 -8.49 -7.58 -5.27
N VAL A 147 -7.70 -7.91 -6.30
CA VAL A 147 -6.80 -6.97 -6.99
C VAL A 147 -7.10 -7.02 -8.48
N LEU A 148 -7.40 -5.87 -9.10
CA LEU A 148 -7.73 -5.70 -10.51
C LEU A 148 -6.73 -4.76 -11.17
N VAL A 149 -6.11 -5.17 -12.27
CA VAL A 149 -5.05 -4.41 -12.95
C VAL A 149 -5.60 -3.73 -14.20
N TYR A 150 -5.55 -2.38 -14.23
CA TYR A 150 -6.01 -1.57 -15.37
C TYR A 150 -4.87 -1.17 -16.31
N GLU A 151 -3.65 -1.01 -15.78
CA GLU A 151 -2.47 -0.63 -16.56
C GLU A 151 -1.22 -1.23 -15.90
N GLY A 152 -0.36 -1.87 -16.69
CA GLY A 152 0.92 -2.42 -16.25
C GLY A 152 0.83 -3.81 -15.61
N LYS A 153 1.64 -4.05 -14.58
CA LYS A 153 1.73 -5.35 -13.89
C LYS A 153 1.76 -5.16 -12.38
N VAL A 154 1.11 -6.05 -11.65
CA VAL A 154 1.05 -6.07 -10.19
C VAL A 154 1.50 -7.42 -9.68
N ASP A 155 2.44 -7.45 -8.75
CA ASP A 155 2.82 -8.66 -8.04
C ASP A 155 1.94 -8.82 -6.80
N VAL A 156 1.31 -9.98 -6.64
CA VAL A 156 0.39 -10.29 -5.55
C VAL A 156 0.86 -11.50 -4.78
N ASN A 157 0.77 -11.44 -3.44
CA ASN A 157 1.02 -12.57 -2.54
C ASN A 157 0.00 -12.56 -1.39
N GLN A 158 -0.07 -13.64 -0.63
CA GLN A 158 -0.86 -13.68 0.60
C GLN A 158 -0.26 -12.76 1.67
N THR A 159 -1.12 -12.12 2.45
CA THR A 159 -0.69 -11.28 3.57
C THR A 159 0.11 -12.07 4.60
N LYS A 160 -0.26 -13.30 4.89
CA LYS A 160 0.45 -14.19 5.84
C LYS A 160 1.89 -14.44 5.38
N ASN A 161 2.10 -14.89 4.15
CA ASN A 161 3.42 -15.18 3.60
C ASN A 161 4.31 -13.94 3.57
N TYR A 162 3.77 -12.80 3.14
CA TYR A 162 4.50 -11.52 3.13
C TYR A 162 4.98 -11.10 4.52
N ILE A 163 4.15 -11.27 5.56
CA ILE A 163 4.52 -10.96 6.94
C ILE A 163 5.64 -11.89 7.42
N GLU A 164 5.59 -13.17 7.10
CA GLU A 164 6.60 -14.16 7.46
C GLU A 164 7.94 -13.84 6.78
N GLU A 165 7.95 -13.57 5.46
CA GLU A 165 9.15 -13.14 4.74
C GLU A 165 9.79 -11.87 5.35
N ARG A 166 8.99 -10.89 5.73
CA ARG A 166 9.52 -9.67 6.37
C ARG A 166 10.10 -9.93 7.76
N LYS A 167 9.51 -10.84 8.54
CA LYS A 167 10.04 -11.24 9.84
C LYS A 167 11.39 -11.93 9.68
N GLU A 168 11.53 -12.82 8.71
CA GLU A 168 12.78 -13.52 8.42
C GLU A 168 13.87 -12.57 7.91
N LYS A 169 13.54 -11.67 6.97
CA LYS A 169 14.47 -10.64 6.51
C LYS A 169 14.97 -9.73 7.63
N ARG A 170 14.13 -9.41 8.62
CA ARG A 170 14.54 -8.64 9.81
C ARG A 170 15.44 -9.45 10.76
N LYS A 171 15.22 -10.76 10.88
CA LYS A 171 16.10 -11.66 11.66
C LYS A 171 17.45 -11.88 10.98
N GLY A 172 17.49 -11.83 9.64
CA GLY A 172 18.68 -12.03 8.80
C GLY A 172 19.56 -10.80 8.58
N LEU A 173 19.30 -9.65 9.23
CA LEU A 173 20.12 -8.43 9.18
C LEU A 173 21.37 -8.48 10.07
N ALA A 174 21.82 -9.68 10.48
CA ALA A 174 23.22 -9.91 10.78
C ALA A 174 23.97 -10.14 9.45
N PRO A 175 25.12 -9.49 9.20
CA PRO A 175 25.78 -9.54 7.91
C PRO A 175 26.34 -10.93 7.62
N LYS A 176 25.65 -11.70 6.81
CA LYS A 176 26.20 -12.90 6.15
C LYS A 176 26.33 -12.60 4.67
N ASN A 177 27.57 -12.39 4.24
CA ASN A 177 27.97 -12.38 2.83
C ASN A 177 27.69 -13.76 2.22
N THR A 178 26.53 -13.92 1.59
CA THR A 178 26.29 -15.02 0.66
C THR A 178 25.90 -14.43 -0.68
N PRO A 179 26.58 -14.82 -1.78
CA PRO A 179 26.25 -14.32 -3.11
C PRO A 179 24.86 -14.82 -3.53
N PHE A 180 24.03 -13.87 -3.95
CA PHE A 180 22.71 -14.14 -4.48
C PHE A 180 22.82 -14.85 -5.85
N LYS A 181 22.45 -16.12 -5.92
CA LYS A 181 22.29 -16.86 -7.18
C LYS A 181 20.88 -16.61 -7.72
N LEU A 182 20.81 -15.88 -8.84
CA LEU A 182 19.60 -15.84 -9.66
C LEU A 182 19.36 -17.23 -10.25
N GLY A 183 18.23 -17.86 -9.90
CA GLY A 183 17.71 -19.02 -10.59
C GLY A 183 17.29 -18.68 -12.03
N PRO A 184 17.23 -19.66 -12.95
CA PRO A 184 16.84 -19.40 -14.32
C PRO A 184 15.42 -18.84 -14.38
N VAL A 185 15.23 -17.78 -15.18
CA VAL A 185 13.93 -17.20 -15.49
C VAL A 185 13.14 -18.23 -16.27
N THR A 186 12.13 -18.86 -15.65
CA THR A 186 11.21 -19.74 -16.37
C THR A 186 10.14 -18.85 -16.99
N GLU A 187 10.16 -18.75 -18.31
CA GLU A 187 9.15 -18.05 -19.10
C GLU A 187 7.83 -18.83 -18.99
N ILE A 188 6.86 -18.32 -18.22
CA ILE A 188 5.54 -18.93 -18.11
C ILE A 188 4.73 -18.49 -19.33
N LYS A 189 4.46 -19.45 -20.24
CA LYS A 189 3.52 -19.25 -21.35
C LYS A 189 2.16 -18.81 -20.82
N ALA A 190 1.52 -17.86 -21.52
CA ALA A 190 0.18 -17.38 -21.19
C ALA A 190 -0.77 -18.59 -21.01
N PRO A 191 -1.53 -18.67 -19.90
CA PRO A 191 -2.41 -19.80 -19.66
C PRO A 191 -3.54 -19.81 -20.69
N THR A 192 -3.65 -20.92 -21.39
CA THR A 192 -4.83 -21.28 -22.17
C THR A 192 -5.99 -21.40 -21.19
N GLN A 193 -7.08 -20.71 -21.48
CA GLN A 193 -8.40 -20.71 -20.85
C GLN A 193 -8.58 -21.70 -19.69
N VAL A 194 -8.57 -21.17 -18.48
CA VAL A 194 -8.69 -21.98 -17.26
C VAL A 194 -10.15 -21.99 -16.81
N SER A 195 -10.82 -23.08 -17.05
CA SER A 195 -12.21 -23.31 -16.64
C SER A 195 -12.26 -23.82 -15.20
N GLY A 196 -12.84 -23.03 -14.30
CA GLY A 196 -13.21 -23.44 -12.93
C GLY A 196 -12.36 -22.85 -11.81
N PRO A 197 -12.87 -22.84 -10.57
CA PRO A 197 -12.11 -22.37 -9.43
C PRO A 197 -11.02 -23.37 -9.07
N TYR A 198 -9.76 -22.96 -9.19
CA TYR A 198 -8.64 -23.78 -8.73
C TYR A 198 -8.50 -23.66 -7.21
N GLU A 199 -8.50 -24.78 -6.53
CA GLU A 199 -8.17 -24.87 -5.10
C GLU A 199 -6.64 -24.89 -4.88
N VAL A 200 -5.91 -23.96 -5.47
CA VAL A 200 -4.47 -23.82 -5.27
C VAL A 200 -4.20 -22.72 -4.25
N THR A 201 -3.30 -22.98 -3.32
CA THR A 201 -2.87 -22.00 -2.33
C THR A 201 -1.80 -21.09 -2.92
N LEU A 202 -1.91 -19.79 -2.69
CA LEU A 202 -0.94 -18.79 -3.14
C LEU A 202 0.31 -18.85 -2.25
N GLU A 203 1.29 -19.66 -2.59
CA GLU A 203 2.52 -19.85 -1.81
C GLU A 203 3.63 -18.89 -2.22
N GLU A 204 3.60 -18.42 -3.47
CA GLU A 204 4.60 -17.52 -4.07
C GLU A 204 3.95 -16.24 -4.61
N TRP A 205 4.79 -15.31 -5.05
CA TRP A 205 4.34 -14.10 -5.74
C TRP A 205 3.79 -14.43 -7.12
N VAL A 206 2.58 -13.97 -7.41
CA VAL A 206 1.95 -14.08 -8.73
C VAL A 206 1.91 -12.71 -9.39
N THR A 207 2.40 -12.61 -10.63
CA THR A 207 2.35 -11.38 -11.40
C THR A 207 1.05 -11.33 -12.23
N LEU A 208 0.22 -10.33 -11.95
CA LEU A 208 -0.98 -10.02 -12.71
C LEU A 208 -0.66 -9.04 -13.83
N ALA A 209 -1.09 -9.35 -15.04
CA ALA A 209 -1.05 -8.42 -16.17
C ALA A 209 -2.31 -7.54 -16.22
N GLN A 210 -2.26 -6.51 -17.07
CA GLN A 210 -3.42 -5.67 -17.40
C GLN A 210 -4.62 -6.52 -17.84
N GLY A 211 -5.82 -6.17 -17.38
CA GLY A 211 -7.06 -6.89 -17.66
C GLY A 211 -7.35 -8.06 -16.72
N MET A 212 -6.38 -8.44 -15.87
CA MET A 212 -6.52 -9.56 -14.93
C MET A 212 -7.02 -9.12 -13.57
N GLN A 213 -7.77 -10.01 -12.93
CA GLN A 213 -8.18 -9.94 -11.53
C GLN A 213 -7.71 -11.19 -10.78
N ILE A 214 -7.30 -11.00 -9.54
CA ILE A 214 -7.12 -12.07 -8.56
C ILE A 214 -8.01 -11.83 -7.36
N ASN A 215 -8.63 -12.88 -6.87
CA ASN A 215 -9.32 -12.92 -5.59
C ASN A 215 -8.51 -13.83 -4.66
N VAL A 216 -8.14 -13.34 -3.49
CA VAL A 216 -7.36 -14.11 -2.50
C VAL A 216 -8.19 -14.24 -1.24
N ARG A 217 -8.46 -15.47 -0.84
CA ARG A 217 -9.23 -15.82 0.35
C ARG A 217 -8.33 -15.92 1.58
N LYS A 218 -8.94 -15.82 2.75
CA LYS A 218 -8.27 -15.91 4.05
C LYS A 218 -7.56 -17.24 4.29
N ASP A 219 -8.07 -18.33 3.71
CA ASP A 219 -7.48 -19.67 3.74
C ASP A 219 -6.29 -19.82 2.77
N GLY A 220 -5.97 -18.75 2.01
CA GLY A 220 -4.89 -18.72 1.04
C GLY A 220 -5.26 -19.21 -0.35
N LYS A 221 -6.45 -19.76 -0.55
CA LYS A 221 -6.95 -20.12 -1.87
C LYS A 221 -7.18 -18.86 -2.68
N PHE A 222 -6.95 -18.95 -3.98
CA PHE A 222 -7.15 -17.82 -4.89
C PHE A 222 -7.82 -18.28 -6.20
N SER A 223 -8.45 -17.32 -6.87
CA SER A 223 -8.91 -17.43 -8.25
C SER A 223 -8.36 -16.27 -9.06
N MET A 224 -7.93 -16.52 -10.29
CA MET A 224 -7.39 -15.53 -11.20
C MET A 224 -8.08 -15.65 -12.56
N PHE A 225 -8.54 -14.52 -13.09
CA PHE A 225 -9.30 -14.49 -14.35
C PHE A 225 -9.26 -13.09 -14.98
N GLU A 226 -9.62 -12.99 -16.25
CA GLU A 226 -9.88 -11.72 -16.90
C GLU A 226 -11.19 -11.12 -16.38
N PHE A 227 -11.18 -9.89 -15.90
CA PHE A 227 -12.40 -9.23 -15.45
C PHE A 227 -13.10 -8.49 -16.60
N ASP A 228 -14.43 -8.43 -16.54
CA ASP A 228 -15.24 -7.65 -17.47
C ASP A 228 -14.97 -6.15 -17.27
N GLN A 229 -14.15 -5.57 -18.17
CA GLN A 229 -13.75 -4.18 -18.08
C GLN A 229 -14.90 -3.20 -18.37
N ASP A 230 -15.90 -3.61 -19.16
CA ASP A 230 -17.05 -2.78 -19.50
C ASP A 230 -18.00 -2.70 -18.31
N ALA A 231 -18.35 -3.83 -17.72
CA ALA A 231 -19.15 -3.87 -16.50
C ALA A 231 -18.44 -3.14 -15.33
N ASP A 232 -17.15 -3.35 -15.16
CA ASP A 232 -16.36 -2.68 -14.10
C ASP A 232 -16.24 -1.17 -14.32
N SER A 233 -16.15 -0.70 -15.57
CA SER A 233 -16.12 0.74 -15.92
C SER A 233 -17.44 1.46 -15.61
N GLY A 234 -18.55 0.72 -15.51
CA GLY A 234 -19.84 1.23 -15.07
C GLY A 234 -19.91 1.57 -13.58
N LEU A 235 -18.98 1.05 -12.77
CA LEU A 235 -18.93 1.32 -11.33
C LEU A 235 -18.56 2.79 -11.08
N ASP A 236 -19.33 3.47 -10.24
CA ASP A 236 -19.17 4.89 -9.92
C ASP A 236 -17.76 5.25 -9.40
N PHE A 237 -17.16 4.42 -8.56
CA PHE A 237 -15.79 4.63 -8.09
C PHE A 237 -14.75 4.48 -9.20
N VAL A 238 -14.92 3.52 -10.12
CA VAL A 238 -14.00 3.30 -11.24
C VAL A 238 -14.09 4.44 -12.24
N LYS A 239 -15.31 4.85 -12.63
CA LYS A 239 -15.57 5.98 -13.50
C LYS A 239 -14.91 7.25 -12.97
N TRP A 240 -15.16 7.58 -11.71
CA TRP A 240 -14.57 8.73 -11.04
C TRP A 240 -13.03 8.67 -11.06
N ASN A 241 -12.41 7.51 -10.80
CA ASN A 241 -10.95 7.37 -10.83
C ASN A 241 -10.36 7.58 -12.22
N LYS A 242 -11.00 7.03 -13.26
CA LYS A 242 -10.59 7.25 -14.67
C LYS A 242 -10.66 8.73 -15.04
N GLU A 243 -11.71 9.45 -14.62
CA GLU A 243 -11.85 10.90 -14.81
C GLU A 243 -10.78 11.70 -14.07
N GLN A 244 -10.39 11.30 -12.84
CA GLN A 244 -9.31 11.96 -12.10
C GLN A 244 -7.92 11.66 -12.67
N ASP A 245 -7.71 10.50 -13.27
CA ASP A 245 -6.44 10.12 -13.90
C ASP A 245 -6.23 10.83 -15.26
N ALA A 246 -7.29 11.35 -15.87
CA ALA A 246 -7.26 12.09 -17.14
C ALA A 246 -6.92 13.59 -16.96
N LYS A 247 -6.96 14.10 -15.72
CA LYS A 247 -6.60 15.50 -15.35
C LYS A 247 -5.11 15.63 -15.08
#